data_d331bcdd3612b00726d52057e39dbd4c
#
_entry.id   d331bcdd3612b00726d52057e39dbd4c
#
_cell.length_a   1.000
_cell.length_b   1.000
_cell.length_c   1.000
_cell.angle_alpha   90.00
_cell.angle_beta   90.00
_cell.angle_gamma   90.00
#
_symmetry.space_group_name_H-M   'P 1'
#
loop_
_entity.id
_entity.type
_entity.pdbx_description
1 polymer ?
#
loop_
_entity_poly.entity_id
_entity_poly.type
_entity_poly.pdbx_seq_one_letter_code
_entity_poly.pdbx_strand_id
1 'polypeptide(L)'
;DKRGTGQRQLRQAFKDKDVTLTEGTTLATKSVALRDLQALETLIFVKPEVLLEPGSYRCAYASAIADLQRTQAALLYDTWSRPNGFAAELINAASSTPAFFDEREAAGAYVNALVSTLEVIRLQKLDRPMGLTVSEARTSRLENWRSKRSTQNMVLNLLTLQRFFAVEGGFSDLLRRVDKQEDATAAEALFNKVIYNLQAFESPMETLVADTKARSNLESLLNDLRALQTLIQEKIAIDLGLVPGFNATDGD
;
A
#
# COMPACT_ATOMS: atom_id res chain seq x y z
N ASP A 1 3.30 6.98 -11.71
CA ASP A 1 3.98 7.58 -12.88
C ASP A 1 2.94 8.14 -13.88
N LYS A 2 2.45 9.38 -13.61
CA LYS A 2 1.42 10.07 -14.45
C LYS A 2 1.86 10.24 -15.91
N ARG A 3 3.17 10.26 -16.19
CA ARG A 3 3.74 10.54 -17.52
C ARG A 3 4.38 9.31 -18.20
N GLY A 4 4.37 8.16 -17.57
CA GLY A 4 5.05 6.95 -18.08
C GLY A 4 6.58 7.08 -18.14
N THR A 5 7.15 8.06 -17.41
CA THR A 5 8.59 8.34 -17.44
C THR A 5 9.40 7.18 -16.88
N GLY A 6 8.97 6.59 -15.77
CA GLY A 6 9.64 5.45 -15.18
C GLY A 6 9.66 4.24 -16.10
N GLN A 7 8.56 3.95 -16.77
CA GLN A 7 8.48 2.86 -17.75
C GLN A 7 9.39 3.10 -18.97
N ARG A 8 9.56 4.37 -19.38
CA ARG A 8 10.51 4.71 -20.46
C ARG A 8 11.96 4.54 -20.01
N GLN A 9 12.30 5.00 -18.80
CA GLN A 9 13.61 4.82 -18.19
C GLN A 9 13.98 3.34 -18.11
N LEU A 10 13.06 2.51 -17.62
CA LEU A 10 13.27 1.07 -17.48
C LEU A 10 13.47 0.38 -18.83
N ARG A 11 12.65 0.73 -19.84
CA ARG A 11 12.85 0.21 -21.21
C ARG A 11 14.19 0.63 -21.81
N GLN A 12 14.62 1.87 -21.58
CA GLN A 12 15.91 2.35 -22.05
C GLN A 12 17.05 1.61 -21.37
N ALA A 13 16.98 1.43 -20.04
CA ALA A 13 17.98 0.66 -19.28
C ALA A 13 18.14 -0.77 -19.80
N PHE A 14 17.04 -1.43 -20.19
CA PHE A 14 17.09 -2.77 -20.78
C PHE A 14 17.72 -2.77 -22.17
N LYS A 15 17.43 -1.75 -22.97
CA LYS A 15 17.98 -1.61 -24.32
C LYS A 15 19.50 -1.42 -24.28
N ASP A 16 19.94 -0.53 -23.38
CA ASP A 16 21.34 -0.12 -23.28
C ASP A 16 22.18 -1.12 -22.45
N LYS A 17 21.53 -2.04 -21.72
CA LYS A 17 22.17 -2.93 -20.76
C LYS A 17 23.10 -2.17 -19.80
N ASP A 18 22.57 -1.08 -19.21
CA ASP A 18 23.32 -0.20 -18.33
C ASP A 18 23.89 -0.98 -17.14
N VAL A 19 25.17 -1.29 -17.19
CA VAL A 19 25.87 -2.11 -16.18
C VAL A 19 25.87 -1.45 -14.80
N THR A 20 25.72 -0.12 -14.73
CA THR A 20 25.68 0.60 -13.46
C THR A 20 24.44 0.25 -12.61
N LEU A 21 23.41 -0.33 -13.24
CA LEU A 21 22.21 -0.83 -12.55
C LEU A 21 22.41 -2.23 -11.93
N THR A 22 23.51 -2.90 -12.23
CA THR A 22 23.86 -4.19 -11.61
C THR A 22 24.76 -4.01 -10.38
N GLU A 23 25.13 -2.77 -10.04
CA GLU A 23 25.99 -2.42 -8.92
C GLU A 23 25.16 -1.75 -7.83
N GLY A 24 24.98 -2.39 -6.67
CA GLY A 24 24.06 -1.96 -5.62
C GLY A 24 24.29 -0.53 -5.11
N THR A 25 25.55 -0.08 -4.98
CA THR A 25 25.87 1.29 -4.54
C THR A 25 25.47 2.34 -5.56
N THR A 26 25.74 2.08 -6.84
CA THR A 26 25.36 2.96 -7.94
C THR A 26 23.86 2.95 -8.16
N LEU A 27 23.22 1.77 -8.11
CA LEU A 27 21.77 1.62 -8.21
C LEU A 27 21.03 2.45 -7.14
N ALA A 28 21.55 2.52 -5.92
CA ALA A 28 20.94 3.28 -4.82
C ALA A 28 20.78 4.78 -5.13
N THR A 29 21.60 5.32 -6.02
CA THR A 29 21.55 6.75 -6.44
C THR A 29 20.64 7.02 -7.64
N LYS A 30 20.18 5.95 -8.33
CA LYS A 30 19.34 6.08 -9.52
C LYS A 30 17.88 6.42 -9.17
N SER A 31 17.11 6.80 -10.20
CA SER A 31 15.67 7.02 -10.09
C SER A 31 14.96 5.85 -9.39
N VAL A 32 14.01 6.14 -8.52
CA VAL A 32 13.20 5.12 -7.82
C VAL A 32 12.58 4.13 -8.81
N ALA A 33 12.11 4.59 -9.97
CA ALA A 33 11.51 3.75 -11.00
C ALA A 33 12.45 2.68 -11.58
N LEU A 34 13.77 2.79 -11.33
CA LEU A 34 14.76 1.81 -11.76
C LEU A 34 15.14 0.82 -10.65
N ARG A 35 14.73 1.05 -9.41
CA ARG A 35 15.17 0.29 -8.24
C ARG A 35 14.05 -0.13 -7.28
N ASP A 36 12.81 0.11 -7.66
CA ASP A 36 11.63 -0.25 -6.87
C ASP A 36 11.15 -1.69 -7.15
N LEU A 37 10.14 -2.12 -6.39
CA LEU A 37 9.52 -3.43 -6.57
C LEU A 37 8.80 -3.57 -7.92
N GLN A 38 8.37 -2.48 -8.55
CA GLN A 38 7.76 -2.52 -9.88
C GLN A 38 8.80 -2.77 -10.98
N ALA A 39 10.03 -2.23 -10.80
CA ALA A 39 11.15 -2.58 -11.65
C ALA A 39 11.50 -4.06 -11.53
N LEU A 40 11.56 -4.57 -10.29
CA LEU A 40 11.79 -5.99 -10.02
C LEU A 40 10.69 -6.88 -10.63
N GLU A 41 9.41 -6.51 -10.46
CA GLU A 41 8.28 -7.18 -11.10
C GLU A 41 8.45 -7.26 -12.62
N THR A 42 8.86 -6.15 -13.22
CA THR A 42 9.09 -6.10 -14.68
C THR A 42 10.22 -7.05 -15.11
N LEU A 43 11.30 -7.11 -14.34
CA LEU A 43 12.43 -8.01 -14.61
C LEU A 43 11.99 -9.48 -14.51
N ILE A 44 11.17 -9.83 -13.54
CA ILE A 44 10.78 -11.23 -13.28
C ILE A 44 9.67 -11.69 -14.22
N PHE A 45 8.64 -10.87 -14.46
CA PHE A 45 7.41 -11.30 -15.14
C PHE A 45 7.32 -10.92 -16.62
N VAL A 46 8.17 -10.02 -17.11
CA VAL A 46 8.24 -9.72 -18.56
C VAL A 46 9.39 -10.47 -19.18
N LYS A 47 9.11 -11.45 -20.02
CA LYS A 47 10.11 -12.36 -20.64
C LYS A 47 10.96 -13.08 -19.58
N PRO A 48 10.33 -13.91 -18.72
CA PRO A 48 11.02 -14.60 -17.63
C PRO A 48 12.14 -15.53 -18.10
N GLU A 49 12.05 -16.06 -19.32
CA GLU A 49 13.08 -16.91 -19.94
C GLU A 49 14.45 -16.22 -20.02
N VAL A 50 14.48 -14.92 -20.29
CA VAL A 50 15.75 -14.15 -20.37
C VAL A 50 16.39 -13.95 -18.99
N LEU A 51 15.60 -14.00 -17.92
CA LEU A 51 16.12 -13.90 -16.55
C LEU A 51 17.02 -15.11 -16.21
N LEU A 52 16.64 -16.29 -16.71
CA LEU A 52 17.28 -17.57 -16.39
C LEU A 52 18.48 -17.89 -17.28
N GLU A 53 18.77 -17.08 -18.29
CA GLU A 53 19.95 -17.26 -19.14
C GLU A 53 21.25 -17.06 -18.31
N PRO A 54 22.24 -17.93 -18.43
CA PRO A 54 23.55 -17.78 -17.78
C PRO A 54 24.19 -16.43 -18.09
N GLY A 55 24.63 -15.69 -17.07
CA GLY A 55 25.23 -14.36 -17.25
C GLY A 55 24.25 -13.26 -17.68
N SER A 56 22.94 -13.51 -17.56
CA SER A 56 21.91 -12.56 -17.94
C SER A 56 22.06 -11.22 -17.21
N TYR A 57 22.13 -10.13 -17.97
CA TYR A 57 22.04 -8.77 -17.44
C TYR A 57 20.78 -8.57 -16.56
N ARG A 58 19.66 -9.18 -16.97
CA ARG A 58 18.40 -9.09 -16.21
C ARG A 58 18.50 -9.77 -14.84
N CYS A 59 19.18 -10.91 -14.77
CA CYS A 59 19.41 -11.60 -13.51
C CYS A 59 20.29 -10.75 -12.57
N ALA A 60 21.41 -10.23 -13.07
CA ALA A 60 22.29 -9.37 -12.29
C ALA A 60 21.57 -8.10 -11.78
N TYR A 61 20.76 -7.47 -12.63
CA TYR A 61 19.98 -6.29 -12.27
C TYR A 61 18.87 -6.62 -11.24
N ALA A 62 18.14 -7.72 -11.41
CA ALA A 62 17.15 -8.17 -10.45
C ALA A 62 17.77 -8.45 -9.08
N SER A 63 18.94 -9.11 -9.05
CA SER A 63 19.69 -9.37 -7.82
C SER A 63 20.13 -8.07 -7.13
N ALA A 64 20.63 -7.10 -7.89
CA ALA A 64 21.01 -5.79 -7.34
C ALA A 64 19.83 -5.04 -6.72
N ILE A 65 18.64 -5.08 -7.36
CA ILE A 65 17.41 -4.52 -6.75
C ILE A 65 17.05 -5.27 -5.46
N ALA A 66 17.05 -6.59 -5.48
CA ALA A 66 16.69 -7.40 -4.31
C ALA A 66 17.62 -7.13 -3.13
N ASP A 67 18.93 -7.03 -3.36
CA ASP A 67 19.92 -6.68 -2.32
C ASP A 67 19.73 -5.26 -1.79
N LEU A 68 19.42 -4.30 -2.64
CA LEU A 68 19.09 -2.94 -2.24
C LEU A 68 17.83 -2.92 -1.37
N GLN A 69 16.76 -3.63 -1.77
CA GLN A 69 15.52 -3.73 -1.00
C GLN A 69 15.76 -4.39 0.36
N ARG A 70 16.57 -5.45 0.41
CA ARG A 70 16.97 -6.11 1.66
C ARG A 70 17.70 -5.14 2.61
N THR A 71 18.62 -4.35 2.07
CA THR A 71 19.36 -3.33 2.84
C THR A 71 18.43 -2.25 3.39
N GLN A 72 17.50 -1.76 2.57
CA GLN A 72 16.52 -0.75 3.00
C GLN A 72 15.55 -1.30 4.06
N ALA A 73 15.11 -2.55 3.91
CA ALA A 73 14.27 -3.20 4.91
C ALA A 73 14.99 -3.40 6.25
N ALA A 74 16.27 -3.77 6.22
CA ALA A 74 17.09 -3.91 7.42
C ALA A 74 17.26 -2.55 8.13
N LEU A 75 17.51 -1.47 7.39
CA LEU A 75 17.61 -0.12 7.94
C LEU A 75 16.28 0.33 8.57
N LEU A 76 15.16 0.07 7.89
CA LEU A 76 13.83 0.37 8.42
C LEU A 76 13.57 -0.39 9.73
N TYR A 77 13.86 -1.70 9.73
CA TYR A 77 13.72 -2.53 10.93
C TYR A 77 14.55 -2.00 12.10
N ASP A 78 15.83 -1.68 11.86
CA ASP A 78 16.71 -1.10 12.88
C ASP A 78 16.17 0.23 13.42
N THR A 79 15.74 1.12 12.53
CA THR A 79 15.17 2.43 12.90
C THR A 79 13.93 2.28 13.79
N TRP A 80 13.12 1.24 13.57
CA TRP A 80 11.96 0.95 14.39
C TRP A 80 12.32 0.28 15.71
N SER A 81 13.19 -0.75 15.69
CA SER A 81 13.34 -1.71 16.78
C SER A 81 14.47 -1.40 17.77
N ARG A 82 15.39 -0.50 17.43
CA ARG A 82 16.48 -0.11 18.35
C ARG A 82 15.93 0.51 19.64
N PRO A 83 16.65 0.48 20.78
CA PRO A 83 16.15 0.93 22.09
C PRO A 83 15.56 2.34 22.12
N ASN A 84 16.09 3.27 21.32
CA ASN A 84 15.57 4.64 21.15
C ASN A 84 15.02 4.83 19.72
N GLY A 85 14.44 3.77 19.13
CA GLY A 85 13.85 3.81 17.82
C GLY A 85 12.39 4.27 17.86
N PHE A 86 11.78 4.36 16.68
CA PHE A 86 10.45 4.91 16.54
C PHE A 86 9.37 4.14 17.33
N ALA A 87 9.51 2.82 17.47
CA ALA A 87 8.60 2.03 18.32
C ALA A 87 8.67 2.46 19.79
N ALA A 88 9.88 2.75 20.31
CA ALA A 88 10.03 3.25 21.67
C ALA A 88 9.42 4.64 21.84
N GLU A 89 9.52 5.52 20.85
CA GLU A 89 8.90 6.85 20.89
C GLU A 89 7.37 6.76 20.95
N LEU A 90 6.76 5.85 20.15
CA LEU A 90 5.33 5.57 20.20
C LEU A 90 4.87 5.05 21.57
N ILE A 91 5.60 4.05 22.12
CA ILE A 91 5.25 3.43 23.41
C ILE A 91 5.37 4.42 24.57
N ASN A 92 6.35 5.31 24.54
CA ASN A 92 6.64 6.26 25.60
C ASN A 92 6.03 7.67 25.33
N ALA A 93 5.09 7.81 24.42
CA ALA A 93 4.51 9.09 24.05
C ALA A 93 3.87 9.86 25.23
N ALA A 94 3.38 9.15 26.28
CA ALA A 94 2.92 9.74 27.53
C ALA A 94 3.97 10.60 28.28
N SER A 95 5.26 10.32 28.05
CA SER A 95 6.38 11.05 28.66
C SER A 95 6.94 12.14 27.75
N SER A 96 6.26 12.47 26.66
CA SER A 96 6.72 13.35 25.60
C SER A 96 8.04 12.88 24.96
N THR A 97 7.99 12.51 23.70
CA THR A 97 9.16 12.05 22.94
C THR A 97 9.49 13.04 21.83
N PRO A 98 10.67 12.95 21.17
CA PRO A 98 10.99 13.79 20.02
C PRO A 98 9.97 13.72 18.88
N ALA A 99 9.31 12.57 18.69
CA ALA A 99 8.32 12.38 17.63
C ALA A 99 6.89 12.75 18.05
N PHE A 100 6.55 12.67 19.35
CA PHE A 100 5.18 12.85 19.85
C PHE A 100 5.16 13.65 21.14
N PHE A 101 4.32 14.68 21.17
CA PHE A 101 4.12 15.50 22.35
C PHE A 101 3.34 14.73 23.46
N ASP A 102 2.35 13.94 23.06
CA ASP A 102 1.51 13.14 23.94
C ASP A 102 0.99 11.86 23.28
N GLU A 103 0.25 11.05 24.06
CA GLU A 103 -0.37 9.81 23.58
C GLU A 103 -1.43 10.03 22.51
N ARG A 104 -2.13 11.16 22.51
CA ARG A 104 -3.16 11.47 21.53
C ARG A 104 -2.54 11.73 20.16
N GLU A 105 -1.44 12.45 20.13
CA GLU A 105 -0.70 12.67 18.88
C GLU A 105 -0.19 11.35 18.33
N ALA A 106 0.37 10.48 19.16
CA ALA A 106 0.80 9.13 18.76
C ALA A 106 -0.38 8.30 18.23
N ALA A 107 -1.51 8.28 18.94
CA ALA A 107 -2.72 7.58 18.49
C ALA A 107 -3.29 8.19 17.19
N GLY A 108 -3.23 9.52 17.04
CA GLY A 108 -3.58 10.21 15.80
C GLY A 108 -2.75 9.76 14.61
N ALA A 109 -1.45 9.55 14.79
CA ALA A 109 -0.58 9.02 13.73
C ALA A 109 -1.02 7.61 13.26
N TYR A 110 -1.51 6.77 14.17
CA TYR A 110 -2.08 5.47 13.81
C TYR A 110 -3.38 5.58 13.02
N VAL A 111 -4.30 6.48 13.41
CA VAL A 111 -5.53 6.74 12.63
C VAL A 111 -5.18 7.24 11.23
N ASN A 112 -4.23 8.17 11.13
CA ASN A 112 -3.76 8.68 9.84
C ASN A 112 -3.18 7.57 8.96
N ALA A 113 -2.42 6.63 9.53
CA ALA A 113 -1.89 5.49 8.78
C ALA A 113 -3.02 4.59 8.24
N LEU A 114 -4.07 4.32 9.04
CA LEU A 114 -5.26 3.59 8.60
C LEU A 114 -5.96 4.30 7.44
N VAL A 115 -6.31 5.58 7.64
CA VAL A 115 -7.06 6.39 6.66
C VAL A 115 -6.28 6.52 5.36
N SER A 116 -5.01 6.91 5.42
CA SER A 116 -4.15 7.07 4.23
C SER A 116 -3.97 5.75 3.46
N THR A 117 -3.85 4.63 4.17
CA THR A 117 -3.73 3.33 3.49
C THR A 117 -5.04 2.92 2.82
N LEU A 118 -6.20 3.14 3.46
CA LEU A 118 -7.53 2.92 2.84
C LEU A 118 -7.71 3.80 1.60
N GLU A 119 -7.28 5.05 1.68
CA GLU A 119 -7.31 5.98 0.54
C GLU A 119 -6.44 5.50 -0.62
N VAL A 120 -5.22 5.04 -0.36
CA VAL A 120 -4.35 4.45 -1.39
C VAL A 120 -5.02 3.23 -2.02
N ILE A 121 -5.62 2.33 -1.23
CA ILE A 121 -6.33 1.16 -1.76
C ILE A 121 -7.49 1.60 -2.66
N ARG A 122 -8.32 2.52 -2.18
CA ARG A 122 -9.48 3.01 -2.89
C ARG A 122 -9.11 3.78 -4.15
N LEU A 123 -8.29 4.84 -4.03
CA LEU A 123 -8.02 5.75 -5.14
C LEU A 123 -6.95 5.22 -6.10
N GLN A 124 -5.83 4.73 -5.57
CA GLN A 124 -4.69 4.39 -6.41
C GLN A 124 -4.75 2.96 -6.95
N LYS A 125 -5.21 2.01 -6.11
CA LYS A 125 -5.21 0.59 -6.49
C LYS A 125 -6.49 0.14 -7.19
N LEU A 126 -7.63 0.87 -7.04
CA LEU A 126 -8.91 0.49 -7.62
C LEU A 126 -9.51 1.58 -8.53
N ASP A 127 -9.84 2.76 -8.03
CA ASP A 127 -10.56 3.81 -8.76
C ASP A 127 -9.79 4.29 -10.00
N ARG A 128 -8.53 4.66 -9.82
CA ARG A 128 -7.68 5.15 -10.91
C ARG A 128 -7.44 4.14 -12.05
N PRO A 129 -7.22 2.83 -11.78
CA PRO A 129 -7.19 1.80 -12.83
C PRO A 129 -8.53 1.63 -13.54
N MET A 130 -9.65 1.73 -12.82
CA MET A 130 -11.00 1.61 -13.38
C MET A 130 -11.36 2.74 -14.33
N GLY A 131 -10.87 3.96 -14.08
CA GLY A 131 -11.30 5.16 -14.78
C GLY A 131 -12.79 5.48 -14.56
N LEU A 132 -13.29 6.56 -15.14
CA LEU A 132 -14.70 6.95 -15.03
C LEU A 132 -15.64 6.01 -15.79
N THR A 133 -15.15 5.44 -16.89
CA THR A 133 -15.88 4.47 -17.71
C THR A 133 -15.02 3.25 -18.02
N VAL A 134 -15.63 2.14 -18.44
CA VAL A 134 -14.90 0.93 -18.84
C VAL A 134 -13.92 1.22 -19.99
N SER A 135 -14.25 2.12 -20.91
CA SER A 135 -13.36 2.51 -22.03
C SER A 135 -12.13 3.27 -21.57
N GLU A 136 -12.17 3.88 -20.40
CA GLU A 136 -11.05 4.60 -19.78
C GLU A 136 -10.22 3.72 -18.84
N ALA A 137 -10.67 2.50 -18.59
CA ALA A 137 -9.94 1.55 -17.75
C ALA A 137 -8.52 1.31 -18.29
N ARG A 138 -7.56 1.22 -17.37
CA ARG A 138 -6.14 1.03 -17.70
C ARG A 138 -5.54 -0.01 -16.75
N THR A 139 -5.53 -1.25 -17.20
CA THR A 139 -4.91 -2.38 -16.47
C THR A 139 -3.47 -2.06 -16.04
N SER A 140 -2.71 -1.37 -16.86
CA SER A 140 -1.32 -0.99 -16.55
C SER A 140 -1.15 0.03 -15.41
N ARG A 141 -2.26 0.56 -14.87
CA ARG A 141 -2.26 1.39 -13.65
C ARG A 141 -2.43 0.57 -12.37
N LEU A 142 -2.81 -0.70 -12.47
CA LEU A 142 -2.83 -1.60 -11.33
C LEU A 142 -1.40 -1.84 -10.83
N GLU A 143 -1.23 -1.89 -9.51
CA GLU A 143 0.08 -1.93 -8.86
C GLU A 143 0.94 -3.11 -9.34
N ASN A 144 0.37 -4.30 -9.40
CA ASN A 144 1.07 -5.56 -9.73
C ASN A 144 0.42 -6.25 -10.95
N TRP A 145 0.14 -5.48 -11.99
CA TRP A 145 -0.59 -5.97 -13.15
C TRP A 145 0.13 -7.03 -13.97
N ARG A 146 1.46 -7.05 -13.96
CA ARG A 146 2.28 -8.03 -14.69
C ARG A 146 2.25 -9.40 -14.03
N SER A 147 2.32 -9.41 -12.71
CA SER A 147 2.25 -10.62 -11.89
C SER A 147 0.82 -11.07 -11.61
N LYS A 148 -0.20 -10.27 -11.98
CA LYS A 148 -1.63 -10.49 -11.72
C LYS A 148 -1.95 -10.63 -10.23
N ARG A 149 -1.24 -9.91 -9.37
CA ARG A 149 -1.38 -9.99 -7.91
C ARG A 149 -2.14 -8.82 -7.30
N SER A 150 -2.72 -7.93 -8.11
CA SER A 150 -3.37 -6.71 -7.63
C SER A 150 -4.50 -6.98 -6.64
N THR A 151 -5.40 -7.95 -6.91
CA THR A 151 -6.46 -8.35 -5.97
C THR A 151 -5.88 -8.86 -4.67
N GLN A 152 -4.92 -9.80 -4.74
CA GLN A 152 -4.31 -10.40 -3.55
C GLN A 152 -3.61 -9.35 -2.67
N ASN A 153 -2.91 -8.41 -3.27
CA ASN A 153 -2.23 -7.36 -2.52
C ASN A 153 -3.22 -6.40 -1.83
N MET A 154 -4.35 -6.06 -2.47
CA MET A 154 -5.42 -5.30 -1.81
C MET A 154 -6.02 -6.07 -0.62
N VAL A 155 -6.28 -7.38 -0.78
CA VAL A 155 -6.75 -8.25 0.33
C VAL A 155 -5.76 -8.26 1.48
N LEU A 156 -4.46 -8.46 1.22
CA LEU A 156 -3.43 -8.45 2.26
C LEU A 156 -3.33 -7.10 2.99
N ASN A 157 -3.42 -6.00 2.25
CA ASN A 157 -3.46 -4.66 2.87
C ASN A 157 -4.67 -4.52 3.80
N LEU A 158 -5.87 -4.91 3.36
CA LEU A 158 -7.10 -4.80 4.16
C LEU A 158 -7.07 -5.73 5.38
N LEU A 159 -6.59 -6.95 5.25
CA LEU A 159 -6.40 -7.87 6.39
C LEU A 159 -5.43 -7.28 7.42
N THR A 160 -4.36 -6.62 6.97
CA THR A 160 -3.41 -5.95 7.85
C THR A 160 -4.07 -4.78 8.59
N LEU A 161 -4.83 -3.93 7.89
CA LEU A 161 -5.56 -2.82 8.49
C LEU A 161 -6.63 -3.30 9.46
N GLN A 162 -7.37 -4.35 9.11
CA GLN A 162 -8.37 -4.97 9.99
C GLN A 162 -7.72 -5.49 11.28
N ARG A 163 -6.61 -6.23 11.16
CA ARG A 163 -5.86 -6.72 12.32
C ARG A 163 -5.36 -5.58 13.18
N PHE A 164 -4.84 -4.52 12.56
CA PHE A 164 -4.35 -3.34 13.26
C PHE A 164 -5.48 -2.61 14.01
N PHE A 165 -6.69 -2.54 13.43
CA PHE A 165 -7.87 -1.94 14.04
C PHE A 165 -8.40 -2.77 15.22
N ALA A 166 -8.42 -4.11 15.09
CA ALA A 166 -9.07 -5.04 16.01
C ALA A 166 -8.12 -5.83 16.92
N VAL A 167 -6.80 -5.51 16.93
CA VAL A 167 -5.87 -6.13 17.87
C VAL A 167 -6.26 -5.79 19.30
N GLU A 168 -5.93 -6.67 20.25
CA GLU A 168 -6.16 -6.45 21.69
C GLU A 168 -5.57 -5.11 22.14
N GLY A 169 -6.39 -4.27 22.78
CA GLY A 169 -6.05 -2.89 23.13
C GLY A 169 -6.07 -1.92 21.94
N GLY A 170 -6.44 -2.34 20.73
CA GLY A 170 -6.56 -1.51 19.55
C GLY A 170 -7.82 -0.63 19.52
N PHE A 171 -8.06 0.00 18.36
CA PHE A 171 -9.18 0.95 18.22
C PHE A 171 -10.55 0.36 18.52
N SER A 172 -10.77 -0.91 18.16
CA SER A 172 -12.03 -1.60 18.47
C SER A 172 -12.27 -1.71 19.96
N ASP A 173 -11.25 -2.07 20.75
CA ASP A 173 -11.34 -2.13 22.21
C ASP A 173 -11.47 -0.74 22.86
N LEU A 174 -10.75 0.25 22.34
CA LEU A 174 -10.87 1.64 22.82
C LEU A 174 -12.29 2.17 22.64
N LEU A 175 -12.91 1.93 21.47
CA LEU A 175 -14.31 2.32 21.21
C LEU A 175 -15.28 1.66 22.20
N ARG A 176 -15.11 0.36 22.49
CA ARG A 176 -15.92 -0.34 23.47
C ARG A 176 -15.78 0.23 24.89
N ARG A 177 -14.58 0.70 25.26
CA ARG A 177 -14.34 1.33 26.58
C ARG A 177 -14.97 2.70 26.74
N VAL A 178 -15.27 3.39 25.63
CA VAL A 178 -15.94 4.71 25.63
C VAL A 178 -17.40 4.62 25.18
N ASP A 179 -18.04 3.44 25.33
CA ASP A 179 -19.43 3.17 25.01
C ASP A 179 -19.81 3.40 23.53
N LYS A 180 -18.84 3.18 22.61
CA LYS A 180 -19.00 3.29 21.15
C LYS A 180 -18.89 1.94 20.45
N GLN A 181 -19.40 0.86 21.05
CA GLN A 181 -19.35 -0.49 20.54
C GLN A 181 -20.04 -0.65 19.17
N GLU A 182 -21.04 0.18 18.87
CA GLU A 182 -21.74 0.16 17.58
C GLU A 182 -20.78 0.54 16.43
N ASP A 183 -19.93 1.53 16.66
CA ASP A 183 -18.96 1.99 15.66
C ASP A 183 -17.82 0.99 15.46
N ALA A 184 -17.37 0.34 16.54
CA ALA A 184 -16.43 -0.77 16.46
C ALA A 184 -17.00 -1.91 15.59
N THR A 185 -18.24 -2.32 15.87
CA THR A 185 -18.92 -3.39 15.13
C THR A 185 -19.16 -3.00 13.66
N ALA A 186 -19.55 -1.77 13.39
CA ALA A 186 -19.76 -1.28 12.03
C ALA A 186 -18.46 -1.28 11.21
N ALA A 187 -17.34 -0.84 11.80
CA ALA A 187 -16.05 -0.87 11.13
C ALA A 187 -15.57 -2.32 10.85
N GLU A 188 -15.68 -3.21 11.84
CA GLU A 188 -15.35 -4.63 11.68
C GLU A 188 -16.20 -5.29 10.59
N ALA A 189 -17.50 -4.98 10.53
CA ALA A 189 -18.40 -5.49 9.49
C ALA A 189 -18.01 -4.97 8.09
N LEU A 190 -17.63 -3.70 7.96
CA LEU A 190 -17.17 -3.12 6.70
C LEU A 190 -15.84 -3.74 6.26
N PHE A 191 -14.87 -3.93 7.16
CA PHE A 191 -13.64 -4.65 6.84
C PHE A 191 -13.93 -6.05 6.31
N ASN A 192 -14.76 -6.82 7.02
CA ASN A 192 -15.16 -8.16 6.60
C ASN A 192 -15.82 -8.15 5.22
N LYS A 193 -16.73 -7.21 4.97
CA LYS A 193 -17.46 -7.07 3.70
C LYS A 193 -16.51 -6.80 2.53
N VAL A 194 -15.62 -5.81 2.66
CA VAL A 194 -14.71 -5.46 1.55
C VAL A 194 -13.70 -6.56 1.28
N ILE A 195 -13.18 -7.22 2.31
CA ILE A 195 -12.26 -8.37 2.17
C ILE A 195 -12.96 -9.53 1.47
N TYR A 196 -14.16 -9.89 1.95
CA TYR A 196 -14.96 -10.96 1.36
C TYR A 196 -15.28 -10.71 -0.12
N ASN A 197 -15.73 -9.49 -0.46
CA ASN A 197 -16.07 -9.12 -1.83
C ASN A 197 -14.83 -9.17 -2.75
N LEU A 198 -13.66 -8.75 -2.27
CA LEU A 198 -12.41 -8.90 -3.03
C LEU A 198 -12.00 -10.34 -3.24
N GLN A 199 -12.14 -11.18 -2.23
CA GLN A 199 -11.81 -12.62 -2.30
C GLN A 199 -12.79 -13.41 -3.17
N ALA A 200 -14.04 -12.94 -3.30
CA ALA A 200 -15.07 -13.58 -4.11
C ALA A 200 -14.89 -13.38 -5.63
N PHE A 201 -13.99 -12.50 -6.07
CA PHE A 201 -13.68 -12.37 -7.47
C PHE A 201 -12.89 -13.58 -7.98
N GLU A 202 -13.48 -14.31 -8.92
CA GLU A 202 -12.84 -15.46 -9.58
C GLU A 202 -11.75 -15.06 -10.56
N SER A 203 -11.89 -13.90 -11.17
CA SER A 203 -10.94 -13.35 -12.14
C SER A 203 -10.00 -12.33 -11.49
N PRO A 204 -8.76 -12.21 -11.98
CA PRO A 204 -7.84 -11.21 -11.48
C PRO A 204 -8.31 -9.78 -11.81
N MET A 205 -7.96 -8.82 -10.97
CA MET A 205 -8.35 -7.42 -11.12
C MET A 205 -7.99 -6.85 -12.50
N GLU A 206 -6.92 -7.34 -13.08
CA GLU A 206 -6.43 -6.99 -14.41
C GLU A 206 -7.44 -7.28 -15.54
N THR A 207 -8.29 -8.26 -15.34
CA THR A 207 -9.42 -8.58 -16.23
C THR A 207 -10.65 -7.77 -15.84
N LEU A 208 -10.96 -7.70 -14.56
CA LEU A 208 -12.20 -7.10 -14.03
C LEU A 208 -12.34 -5.62 -14.34
N VAL A 209 -11.25 -4.84 -14.25
CA VAL A 209 -11.32 -3.38 -14.48
C VAL A 209 -11.77 -3.00 -15.88
N ALA A 210 -11.56 -3.88 -16.87
CA ALA A 210 -11.99 -3.69 -18.25
C ALA A 210 -13.28 -4.43 -18.62
N ASP A 211 -13.90 -5.16 -17.67
CA ASP A 211 -15.11 -5.93 -17.88
C ASP A 211 -16.36 -5.11 -17.52
N THR A 212 -17.24 -4.91 -18.49
CA THR A 212 -18.52 -4.22 -18.28
C THR A 212 -19.43 -4.92 -17.27
N LYS A 213 -19.38 -6.26 -17.18
CA LYS A 213 -20.20 -7.02 -16.24
C LYS A 213 -19.69 -6.91 -14.80
N ALA A 214 -18.38 -6.75 -14.60
CA ALA A 214 -17.78 -6.59 -13.29
C ALA A 214 -17.92 -5.16 -12.76
N ARG A 215 -18.19 -4.18 -13.61
CA ARG A 215 -18.17 -2.74 -13.28
C ARG A 215 -19.01 -2.39 -12.07
N SER A 216 -20.25 -2.83 -12.00
CA SER A 216 -21.15 -2.54 -10.88
C SER A 216 -20.62 -3.09 -9.54
N ASN A 217 -20.02 -4.29 -9.55
CA ASN A 217 -19.43 -4.87 -8.35
C ASN A 217 -18.21 -4.10 -7.88
N LEU A 218 -17.37 -3.60 -8.81
CA LEU A 218 -16.21 -2.78 -8.49
C LEU A 218 -16.60 -1.41 -7.95
N GLU A 219 -17.67 -0.79 -8.49
CA GLU A 219 -18.24 0.45 -7.98
C GLU A 219 -18.84 0.28 -6.57
N SER A 220 -19.52 -0.85 -6.32
CA SER A 220 -19.99 -1.20 -4.98
C SER A 220 -18.83 -1.35 -3.99
N LEU A 221 -17.76 -2.01 -4.40
CA LEU A 221 -16.55 -2.14 -3.59
C LEU A 221 -15.88 -0.79 -3.28
N LEU A 222 -15.82 0.12 -4.27
CA LEU A 222 -15.34 1.50 -4.06
C LEU A 222 -16.17 2.25 -3.02
N ASN A 223 -17.50 2.09 -3.07
CA ASN A 223 -18.42 2.72 -2.12
C ASN A 223 -18.24 2.14 -0.71
N ASP A 224 -18.06 0.82 -0.58
CA ASP A 224 -17.79 0.18 0.71
C ASP A 224 -16.45 0.63 1.31
N LEU A 225 -15.40 0.75 0.49
CA LEU A 225 -14.10 1.30 0.92
C LEU A 225 -14.21 2.76 1.36
N ARG A 226 -15.00 3.56 0.63
CA ARG A 226 -15.27 4.96 1.02
C ARG A 226 -16.01 5.02 2.35
N ALA A 227 -17.04 4.20 2.53
CA ALA A 227 -17.80 4.15 3.77
C ALA A 227 -16.92 3.78 4.97
N LEU A 228 -16.02 2.79 4.81
CA LEU A 228 -15.07 2.41 5.85
C LEU A 228 -14.10 3.55 6.17
N GLN A 229 -13.54 4.21 5.15
CA GLN A 229 -12.63 5.36 5.34
C GLN A 229 -13.33 6.50 6.07
N THR A 230 -14.54 6.89 5.64
CA THR A 230 -15.34 7.96 6.28
C THR A 230 -15.70 7.61 7.72
N LEU A 231 -16.11 6.37 8.00
CA LEU A 231 -16.41 5.94 9.37
C LEU A 231 -15.19 6.09 10.28
N ILE A 232 -14.00 5.69 9.84
CA ILE A 232 -12.78 5.80 10.65
C ILE A 232 -12.37 7.26 10.80
N GLN A 233 -12.39 8.04 9.74
CA GLN A 233 -11.87 9.40 9.70
C GLN A 233 -12.80 10.42 10.39
N GLU A 234 -14.10 10.34 10.10
CA GLU A 234 -15.06 11.38 10.49
C GLU A 234 -15.86 11.04 11.75
N LYS A 235 -15.85 9.77 12.18
CA LYS A 235 -16.58 9.34 13.36
C LYS A 235 -15.68 8.73 14.42
N ILE A 236 -14.98 7.64 14.11
CA ILE A 236 -14.15 6.92 15.09
C ILE A 236 -13.02 7.80 15.63
N ALA A 237 -12.34 8.55 14.79
CA ALA A 237 -11.30 9.47 15.24
C ALA A 237 -11.87 10.51 16.23
N ILE A 238 -13.03 11.09 15.92
CA ILE A 238 -13.69 12.09 16.77
C ILE A 238 -14.17 11.47 18.09
N ASP A 239 -14.81 10.30 18.05
CA ASP A 239 -15.30 9.59 19.24
C ASP A 239 -14.16 9.22 20.21
N LEU A 240 -12.97 9.00 19.69
CA LEU A 240 -11.76 8.75 20.49
C LEU A 240 -10.99 10.03 20.87
N GLY A 241 -11.50 11.22 20.48
CA GLY A 241 -10.84 12.50 20.74
C GLY A 241 -9.53 12.67 19.98
N LEU A 242 -9.37 11.97 18.85
CA LEU A 242 -8.20 12.05 18.00
C LEU A 242 -8.45 13.05 16.88
N VAL A 243 -7.46 13.86 16.55
CA VAL A 243 -7.50 14.77 15.41
C VAL A 243 -6.80 14.08 14.24
N PRO A 244 -7.53 13.71 13.18
CA PRO A 244 -6.88 13.24 11.96
C PRO A 244 -5.97 14.36 11.43
N GLY A 245 -4.70 14.08 11.25
CA GLY A 245 -3.77 15.01 10.60
C GLY A 245 -4.08 15.14 9.11
N PHE A 246 -3.41 16.08 8.44
CA PHE A 246 -3.48 16.19 6.98
C PHE A 246 -2.97 14.90 6.33
N ASN A 247 -3.70 14.37 5.35
CA ASN A 247 -3.26 13.24 4.57
C ASN A 247 -2.09 13.64 3.66
N ALA A 248 -1.17 12.71 3.43
CA ALA A 248 -0.03 12.92 2.51
C ALA A 248 -0.45 13.18 1.05
N THR A 249 -1.74 13.01 0.72
CA THR A 249 -2.34 13.24 -0.60
C THR A 249 -3.03 14.60 -0.71
N ASP A 250 -3.15 15.37 0.36
CA ASP A 250 -3.85 16.67 0.37
C ASP A 250 -3.06 17.81 -0.33
N GLY A 251 -1.90 17.51 -0.89
CA GLY A 251 -0.99 18.47 -1.52
C GLY A 251 -0.72 18.25 -3.02
N ASP A 252 -1.46 17.39 -3.74
CA ASP A 252 -1.25 17.09 -5.18
C ASP A 252 -2.34 17.64 -6.10
#